data_9f7aab5dc537e23a4e8d9b75df2a3eb4
#
_entry.id   9f7aab5dc537e23a4e8d9b75df2a3eb4
#
_cell.length_a   1.000
_cell.length_b   1.000
_cell.length_c   1.000
_cell.angle_alpha   90.00
_cell.angle_beta   90.00
_cell.angle_gamma   90.00
#
_symmetry.space_group_name_H-M   'P 1'
#
loop_
_entity.id
_entity.type
_entity.pdbx_description
1 polymer ?
#
loop_
_entity_poly.entity_id
_entity_poly.type
_entity_poly.pdbx_seq_one_letter_code
_entity_poly.pdbx_strand_id
1 'polypeptide(L)'
;MFVAKVQNDASDRRRVTLPNGAKLETTCYVVGEYDILAVSLHAFTGKWRFAFKENSKLQRTTSKKYTAKERQYLLATLETIQFPLDPTWTDDFDAILEEVSRQKR
;
A
#
# COMPACT_ATOMS: atom_id res chain seq x y z
N MET A 1 -15.62 -14.74 7.84
CA MET A 1 -14.46 -13.90 7.44
C MET A 1 -14.67 -13.38 6.03
N PHE A 2 -14.44 -12.11 5.82
CA PHE A 2 -14.49 -11.50 4.50
C PHE A 2 -13.09 -11.20 4.01
N VAL A 3 -12.85 -11.44 2.74
CA VAL A 3 -11.57 -11.11 2.08
C VAL A 3 -11.88 -10.30 0.84
N ALA A 4 -11.15 -9.21 0.65
CA ALA A 4 -11.30 -8.36 -0.52
C ALA A 4 -9.94 -7.90 -1.01
N LYS A 5 -9.89 -7.50 -2.27
CA LYS A 5 -8.71 -6.85 -2.84
C LYS A 5 -9.00 -5.36 -3.00
N VAL A 6 -8.05 -4.55 -2.56
CA VAL A 6 -8.14 -3.10 -2.60
C VAL A 6 -7.21 -2.60 -3.69
N GLN A 7 -7.74 -1.74 -4.56
CA GLN A 7 -6.94 -1.12 -5.60
C GLN A 7 -5.97 -0.11 -4.98
N ASN A 8 -4.70 -0.21 -5.35
CA ASN A 8 -3.63 0.63 -4.85
C ASN A 8 -2.69 1.01 -5.99
N ASP A 9 -3.23 1.76 -6.95
CA ASP A 9 -2.45 2.24 -8.09
C ASP A 9 -2.89 3.64 -8.48
N ALA A 10 -2.04 4.33 -9.24
CA ALA A 10 -2.39 5.61 -9.84
C ALA A 10 -3.38 5.36 -10.98
N SER A 11 -4.33 6.29 -11.19
CA SER A 11 -5.34 6.15 -12.25
C SER A 11 -4.72 6.18 -13.63
N ASP A 12 -3.62 6.91 -13.83
CA ASP A 12 -2.92 7.04 -15.09
C ASP A 12 -1.46 6.63 -14.96
N ARG A 13 -0.88 6.20 -16.06
CA ARG A 13 0.56 5.96 -16.12
C ARG A 13 1.29 7.27 -15.91
N ARG A 14 2.32 7.22 -15.09
CA ARG A 14 3.19 8.38 -14.81
C ARG A 14 4.63 7.92 -14.84
N ARG A 15 5.50 8.90 -15.11
CA ARG A 15 6.94 8.65 -15.04
C ARG A 15 7.38 8.80 -13.59
N VAL A 16 8.01 7.76 -13.05
CA VAL A 16 8.53 7.77 -11.69
C VAL A 16 10.04 7.55 -11.71
N THR A 17 10.71 8.05 -10.66
CA THR A 17 12.12 7.80 -10.41
C THR A 17 12.22 6.89 -9.21
N LEU A 18 12.85 5.73 -9.39
CA LEU A 18 13.07 4.76 -8.33
C LEU A 18 14.23 5.20 -7.42
N PRO A 19 14.31 4.67 -6.19
CA PRO A 19 15.41 5.00 -5.28
C PRO A 19 16.81 4.74 -5.85
N ASN A 20 16.94 3.81 -6.78
CA ASN A 20 18.21 3.54 -7.46
C ASN A 20 18.49 4.48 -8.63
N GLY A 21 17.66 5.49 -8.86
CA GLY A 21 17.82 6.45 -9.96
C GLY A 21 17.19 6.05 -11.28
N ALA A 22 16.72 4.82 -11.42
CA ALA A 22 16.07 4.36 -12.66
C ALA A 22 14.73 5.07 -12.85
N LYS A 23 14.38 5.38 -14.09
CA LYS A 23 13.10 6.03 -14.44
C LYS A 23 12.29 5.09 -15.31
N LEU A 24 10.97 5.04 -15.04
CA LEU A 24 10.05 4.23 -15.84
C LEU A 24 8.64 4.80 -15.77
N GLU A 25 7.80 4.39 -16.70
CA GLU A 25 6.38 4.71 -16.69
C GLU A 25 5.60 3.55 -16.09
N THR A 26 4.71 3.85 -15.15
CA THR A 26 3.97 2.83 -14.41
C THR A 26 2.74 3.43 -13.75
N THR A 27 1.72 2.59 -13.51
CA THR A 27 0.61 2.93 -12.62
C THR A 27 0.91 2.52 -11.18
N CYS A 28 1.96 1.73 -10.94
CA CYS A 28 2.34 1.32 -9.57
C CYS A 28 2.82 2.52 -8.76
N TYR A 29 2.44 2.56 -7.48
CA TYR A 29 3.10 3.46 -6.54
C TYR A 29 4.48 2.94 -6.20
N VAL A 30 5.39 3.86 -5.90
CA VAL A 30 6.75 3.55 -5.47
C VAL A 30 6.76 3.34 -3.97
N VAL A 31 7.57 2.39 -3.48
CA VAL A 31 7.77 2.20 -2.04
C VAL A 31 8.21 3.50 -1.40
N GLY A 32 7.51 3.93 -0.34
CA GLY A 32 7.80 5.18 0.35
C GLY A 32 7.16 6.42 -0.26
N GLU A 33 6.41 6.29 -1.35
CA GLU A 33 5.77 7.43 -2.00
C GLU A 33 4.71 8.09 -1.10
N TYR A 34 4.09 7.31 -0.23
CA TYR A 34 3.20 7.79 0.83
C TYR A 34 3.43 6.92 2.07
N ASP A 35 2.97 7.37 3.22
CA ASP A 35 3.29 6.71 4.50
C ASP A 35 2.30 5.61 4.89
N ILE A 36 1.00 5.86 4.66
CA ILE A 36 -0.06 5.01 5.18
C ILE A 36 -1.14 4.83 4.11
N LEU A 37 -1.55 3.58 3.86
CA LEU A 37 -2.72 3.27 3.07
C LEU A 37 -3.93 3.18 4.00
N ALA A 38 -4.98 3.96 3.70
CA ALA A 38 -6.24 3.95 4.44
C ALA A 38 -7.33 3.33 3.57
N VAL A 39 -8.08 2.40 4.13
CA VAL A 39 -9.15 1.68 3.42
C VAL A 39 -10.44 1.79 4.23
N SER A 40 -11.53 2.18 3.56
CA SER A 40 -12.85 2.20 4.20
C SER A 40 -13.37 0.78 4.40
N LEU A 41 -13.85 0.51 5.61
CA LEU A 41 -14.45 -0.78 5.96
C LEU A 41 -15.98 -0.76 5.81
N HIS A 42 -16.54 0.28 5.22
CA HIS A 42 -17.99 0.44 5.11
C HIS A 42 -18.67 -0.77 4.43
N ALA A 43 -18.04 -1.32 3.40
CA ALA A 43 -18.56 -2.48 2.67
C ALA A 43 -18.69 -3.73 3.54
N PHE A 44 -17.87 -3.84 4.62
CA PHE A 44 -17.89 -5.01 5.50
C PHE A 44 -18.77 -4.81 6.74
N THR A 45 -18.81 -3.58 7.26
CA THR A 45 -19.41 -3.31 8.57
C THR A 45 -20.68 -2.47 8.49
N GLY A 46 -20.95 -1.82 7.36
CA GLY A 46 -22.02 -0.85 7.22
C GLY A 46 -21.78 0.46 7.98
N LYS A 47 -20.61 0.61 8.56
CA LYS A 47 -20.23 1.80 9.35
C LYS A 47 -19.00 2.46 8.73
N TRP A 48 -18.88 3.78 8.93
CA TRP A 48 -17.72 4.53 8.47
C TRP A 48 -16.53 4.28 9.40
N ARG A 49 -15.82 3.21 9.11
CA ARG A 49 -14.58 2.81 9.80
C ARG A 49 -13.49 2.63 8.76
N PHE A 50 -12.24 2.78 9.19
CA PHE A 50 -11.08 2.64 8.32
C PHE A 50 -10.08 1.65 8.89
N ALA A 51 -9.40 0.95 7.99
CA ALA A 51 -8.22 0.17 8.32
C ALA A 51 -7.00 0.82 7.68
N PHE A 52 -5.86 0.71 8.32
CA PHE A 52 -4.62 1.36 7.94
C PHE A 52 -3.48 0.35 7.85
N LYS A 53 -2.62 0.55 6.87
CA LYS A 53 -1.41 -0.26 6.70
C LYS A 53 -0.27 0.62 6.26
N GLU A 54 0.90 0.43 6.87
CA GLU A 54 2.09 1.20 6.50
C GLU A 54 2.55 0.86 5.09
N ASN A 55 2.99 1.87 4.34
CA ASN A 55 3.51 1.69 2.98
C ASN A 55 4.61 0.62 2.94
N SER A 56 5.54 0.65 3.90
CA SER A 56 6.66 -0.29 3.95
C SER A 56 6.25 -1.76 4.09
N LYS A 57 5.03 -2.01 4.55
CA LYS A 57 4.48 -3.38 4.74
C LYS A 57 3.58 -3.83 3.59
N LEU A 58 3.33 -2.96 2.62
CA LEU A 58 2.52 -3.32 1.45
C LEU A 58 3.30 -4.28 0.54
N GLN A 59 2.55 -5.12 -0.17
CA GLN A 59 3.14 -6.09 -1.07
C GLN A 59 3.80 -5.39 -2.26
N ARG A 60 4.92 -5.95 -2.71
CA ARG A 60 5.57 -5.52 -3.94
C ARG A 60 4.92 -6.17 -5.15
N THR A 61 4.97 -5.52 -6.30
CA THR A 61 4.43 -6.08 -7.54
C THR A 61 5.19 -7.35 -7.90
N THR A 62 4.46 -8.33 -8.44
CA THR A 62 5.03 -9.55 -8.99
C THR A 62 4.96 -9.57 -10.51
N SER A 63 4.53 -8.48 -11.12
CA SER A 63 4.34 -8.39 -12.57
C SER A 63 5.66 -8.59 -13.31
N LYS A 64 5.67 -9.51 -14.25
CA LYS A 64 6.84 -9.78 -15.09
C LYS A 64 7.14 -8.67 -16.10
N LYS A 65 6.26 -7.67 -16.19
CA LYS A 65 6.47 -6.45 -16.96
C LYS A 65 7.69 -5.66 -16.46
N TYR A 66 8.05 -5.85 -15.19
CA TYR A 66 9.16 -5.14 -14.55
C TYR A 66 10.29 -6.11 -14.24
N THR A 67 11.53 -5.59 -14.23
CA THR A 67 12.69 -6.38 -13.82
C THR A 67 12.65 -6.68 -12.32
N ALA A 68 13.45 -7.67 -11.89
CA ALA A 68 13.54 -7.99 -10.46
C ALA A 68 14.00 -6.79 -9.63
N LYS A 69 14.91 -5.97 -10.15
CA LYS A 69 15.37 -4.74 -9.49
C LYS A 69 14.25 -3.70 -9.37
N GLU A 70 13.45 -3.55 -10.43
CA GLU A 70 12.33 -2.62 -10.42
C GLU A 70 11.25 -3.06 -9.45
N ARG A 71 10.93 -4.36 -9.43
CA ARG A 71 9.86 -4.90 -8.58
C ARG A 71 10.08 -4.66 -7.09
N GLN A 72 11.30 -4.59 -6.61
CA GLN A 72 11.56 -4.33 -5.19
C GLN A 72 11.15 -2.92 -4.75
N TYR A 73 11.02 -1.98 -5.69
CA TYR A 73 10.65 -0.60 -5.41
C TYR A 73 9.22 -0.25 -5.81
N LEU A 74 8.48 -1.18 -6.42
CA LEU A 74 7.13 -0.93 -6.90
C LEU A 74 6.11 -1.72 -6.08
N LEU A 75 5.05 -1.03 -5.64
CA LEU A 75 3.97 -1.67 -4.90
C LEU A 75 3.03 -2.41 -5.85
N ALA A 76 2.44 -3.50 -5.37
CA ALA A 76 1.38 -4.19 -6.08
C ALA A 76 0.19 -3.25 -6.29
N THR A 77 -0.49 -3.40 -7.41
CA THR A 77 -1.68 -2.60 -7.72
C THR A 77 -2.93 -3.06 -6.98
N LEU A 78 -2.88 -4.24 -6.38
CA LEU A 78 -3.94 -4.77 -5.53
C LEU A 78 -3.34 -5.20 -4.20
N GLU A 79 -4.00 -4.83 -3.12
CA GLU A 79 -3.63 -5.22 -1.76
C GLU A 79 -4.78 -6.02 -1.16
N THR A 80 -4.48 -7.09 -0.44
CA THR A 80 -5.50 -7.93 0.17
C THR A 80 -5.80 -7.45 1.58
N ILE A 81 -7.09 -7.31 1.89
CA ILE A 81 -7.57 -7.02 3.23
C ILE A 81 -8.60 -8.07 3.62
N GLN A 82 -8.54 -8.51 4.87
CA GLN A 82 -9.55 -9.41 5.43
C GLN A 82 -10.23 -8.76 6.64
N PHE A 83 -11.43 -9.17 6.92
CA PHE A 83 -12.16 -8.73 8.10
C PHE A 83 -12.74 -9.95 8.82
N PRO A 84 -12.47 -10.19 10.10
CA PRO A 84 -11.66 -9.34 11.01
C PRO A 84 -10.24 -9.12 10.53
N LEU A 85 -9.64 -7.99 10.89
CA LEU A 85 -8.32 -7.59 10.39
C LEU A 85 -7.22 -8.56 10.86
N ASP A 86 -6.30 -8.89 9.96
CA ASP A 86 -5.08 -9.60 10.34
C ASP A 86 -4.08 -8.61 10.97
N PRO A 87 -2.98 -9.11 11.60
CA PRO A 87 -2.03 -8.24 12.30
C PRO A 87 -1.28 -7.24 11.43
N THR A 88 -1.34 -7.35 10.10
CA THR A 88 -0.67 -6.41 9.20
C THR A 88 -1.49 -5.13 8.99
N TRP A 89 -2.76 -5.16 9.39
CA TRP A 89 -3.66 -4.01 9.34
C TRP A 89 -4.02 -3.56 10.76
N THR A 90 -4.32 -2.27 10.91
CA THR A 90 -4.85 -1.74 12.17
C THR A 90 -5.98 -0.77 11.89
N ASP A 91 -6.93 -0.66 12.83
CA ASP A 91 -7.95 0.38 12.80
C ASP A 91 -7.62 1.53 13.76
N ASP A 92 -6.46 1.49 14.40
CA ASP A 92 -5.97 2.53 15.32
C ASP A 92 -5.06 3.50 14.58
N PHE A 93 -5.62 4.61 14.10
CA PHE A 93 -4.87 5.60 13.34
C PHE A 93 -3.76 6.23 14.16
N ASP A 94 -4.01 6.54 15.43
CA ASP A 94 -3.00 7.19 16.28
C ASP A 94 -1.78 6.29 16.48
N ALA A 95 -2.02 5.00 16.68
CA ALA A 95 -0.93 4.04 16.86
C ALA A 95 -0.07 3.91 15.60
N ILE A 96 -0.69 3.82 14.42
CA ILE A 96 0.08 3.69 13.17
C ILE A 96 0.81 5.00 12.83
N LEU A 97 0.20 6.14 13.11
CA LEU A 97 0.82 7.44 12.89
C LEU A 97 2.07 7.59 13.76
N GLU A 98 2.00 7.20 15.02
CA GLU A 98 3.14 7.21 15.93
C GLU A 98 4.26 6.30 15.44
N GLU A 99 3.92 5.10 14.99
CA GLU A 99 4.90 4.14 14.47
C GLU A 99 5.62 4.67 13.24
N VAL A 100 4.89 5.24 12.28
CA VAL A 100 5.45 5.84 11.08
C VAL A 100 6.34 7.03 11.45
N SER A 101 5.92 7.86 12.39
CA SER A 101 6.70 9.03 12.85
C SER A 101 8.02 8.60 13.47
N ARG A 102 8.03 7.50 14.23
CA ARG A 102 9.26 6.96 14.83
C ARG A 102 10.24 6.47 13.77
N GLN A 103 9.75 5.84 12.71
CA GLN A 103 10.59 5.33 11.63
C GLN A 103 11.29 6.44 10.85
N LYS A 104 10.76 7.65 10.90
CA LYS A 104 11.32 8.80 10.18
C LYS A 104 12.34 9.60 11.00
N ARG A 105 12.56 9.24 12.24
CA ARG A 105 13.51 9.93 13.13
C ARG A 105 14.93 9.43 12.97
#